data_0e3b1f0cdae6420b20b39d6480b5d663
#
_entry.id   0e3b1f0cdae6420b20b39d6480b5d663
#
_cell.length_a   1.000
_cell.length_b   1.000
_cell.length_c   1.000
_cell.angle_alpha   90.00
_cell.angle_beta   90.00
_cell.angle_gamma   90.00
#
_symmetry.space_group_name_H-M   'P 1'
#
loop_
_entity.id
_entity.type
_entity.pdbx_description
1 polymer ?
#
loop_
_entity_poly.entity_id
_entity_poly.type
_entity_poly.pdbx_seq_one_letter_code
_entity_poly.pdbx_strand_id
1 'polypeptide(L)'
;MEHYDVIVIGAGHAGIEAANICEKYGLKTALITKNHSDLGKLSCNPSIGGVGKTHIASEVDILGGVICKIGDKSAIHYRVLNLSKGPAVWGVRAQIDRDLYAKNMQKYIKSSKIELIEDEAINILKKNNKIIGVDCINAGKIKSKVVILTTGTFLNGKIYFGNEVKEAGRIGNSSSKELAKFINKNFKTMRLKTGTPPRIYTQSIDYDILDPQPSENNGIFLSYFTKQNTNKN
;
A
#
# COMPACT_ATOMS: atom_id res chain seq x y z
N MET A 1 29.95 1.08 -0.61
CA MET A 1 28.63 0.73 -0.02
C MET A 1 27.77 1.97 -0.05
N GLU A 2 26.63 1.88 -0.66
CA GLU A 2 25.68 2.99 -0.67
C GLU A 2 25.15 3.25 0.74
N HIS A 3 24.92 4.51 1.03
CA HIS A 3 24.43 4.98 2.34
C HIS A 3 23.17 5.82 2.14
N TYR A 4 22.11 5.44 2.85
CA TYR A 4 20.82 6.15 2.88
C TYR A 4 20.57 6.75 4.25
N ASP A 5 19.79 7.81 4.31
CA ASP A 5 19.27 8.31 5.58
C ASP A 5 18.17 7.38 6.08
N VAL A 6 17.29 6.95 5.15
CA VAL A 6 16.16 6.07 5.45
C VAL A 6 16.06 4.93 4.42
N ILE A 7 15.84 3.72 4.91
CA ILE A 7 15.42 2.57 4.11
C ILE A 7 14.00 2.18 4.51
N VAL A 8 13.10 2.10 3.53
CA VAL A 8 11.74 1.61 3.70
C VAL A 8 11.63 0.20 3.11
N ILE A 9 11.18 -0.77 3.90
CA ILE A 9 11.01 -2.16 3.48
C ILE A 9 9.53 -2.44 3.19
N GLY A 10 9.21 -2.69 1.93
CA GLY A 10 7.87 -2.96 1.42
C GLY A 10 7.27 -1.80 0.64
N ALA A 11 7.02 -2.01 -0.66
CA ALA A 11 6.50 -1.00 -1.60
C ALA A 11 4.97 -1.07 -1.76
N GLY A 12 4.25 -1.44 -0.71
CA GLY A 12 2.80 -1.23 -0.57
C GLY A 12 2.46 0.23 -0.26
N HIS A 13 1.19 0.54 -0.03
CA HIS A 13 0.72 1.90 0.21
C HIS A 13 1.46 2.60 1.36
N ALA A 14 1.60 1.91 2.50
CA ALA A 14 2.29 2.47 3.67
C ALA A 14 3.77 2.77 3.38
N GLY A 15 4.44 1.90 2.63
CA GLY A 15 5.85 2.10 2.27
C GLY A 15 6.04 3.25 1.29
N ILE A 16 5.15 3.37 0.32
CA ILE A 16 5.19 4.48 -0.63
C ILE A 16 4.96 5.82 0.08
N GLU A 17 3.99 5.91 0.99
CA GLU A 17 3.76 7.14 1.76
C GLU A 17 4.94 7.46 2.67
N ALA A 18 5.52 6.46 3.34
CA ALA A 18 6.72 6.65 4.17
C ALA A 18 7.92 7.13 3.34
N ALA A 19 8.17 6.50 2.19
CA ALA A 19 9.27 6.90 1.31
C ALA A 19 9.05 8.31 0.72
N ASN A 20 7.81 8.61 0.31
CA ASN A 20 7.42 9.92 -0.22
C ASN A 20 7.67 11.05 0.78
N ILE A 21 7.26 10.88 2.03
CA ILE A 21 7.46 11.93 3.02
C ILE A 21 8.94 12.09 3.38
N CYS A 22 9.71 11.00 3.46
CA CYS A 22 11.14 11.07 3.70
C CYS A 22 11.87 11.83 2.58
N GLU A 23 11.53 11.55 1.32
CA GLU A 23 12.10 12.26 0.15
C GLU A 23 11.73 13.73 0.17
N LYS A 24 10.50 14.09 0.54
CA LYS A 24 10.06 15.49 0.66
C LYS A 24 10.81 16.27 1.74
N TYR A 25 11.26 15.60 2.79
CA TYR A 25 12.16 16.19 3.80
C TYR A 25 13.63 16.24 3.35
N GLY A 26 13.92 15.88 2.10
CA GLY A 26 15.26 15.91 1.56
C GLY A 26 16.17 14.77 2.03
N LEU A 27 15.60 13.71 2.60
CA LEU A 27 16.36 12.54 3.04
C LEU A 27 16.68 11.62 1.87
N LYS A 28 17.92 11.16 1.77
CA LYS A 28 18.29 10.12 0.79
C LYS A 28 17.58 8.82 1.17
N THR A 29 16.56 8.44 0.39
CA THR A 29 15.62 7.38 0.72
C THR A 29 15.70 6.23 -0.28
N ALA A 30 15.80 4.99 0.24
CA ALA A 30 15.63 3.76 -0.55
C ALA A 30 14.32 3.07 -0.18
N LEU A 31 13.64 2.53 -1.19
CA LEU A 31 12.43 1.71 -1.06
C LEU A 31 12.72 0.30 -1.57
N ILE A 32 12.73 -0.70 -0.67
CA ILE A 32 13.01 -2.09 -1.00
C ILE A 32 11.71 -2.85 -1.25
N THR A 33 11.66 -3.56 -2.36
CA THR A 33 10.53 -4.43 -2.74
C THR A 33 11.02 -5.71 -3.39
N LYS A 34 10.34 -6.82 -3.16
CA LYS A 34 10.67 -8.11 -3.80
C LYS A 34 10.53 -8.09 -5.32
N ASN A 35 9.61 -7.27 -5.83
CA ASN A 35 9.38 -7.13 -7.26
C ASN A 35 8.85 -5.73 -7.56
N HIS A 36 9.42 -5.06 -8.55
CA HIS A 36 8.96 -3.75 -9.03
C HIS A 36 7.50 -3.75 -9.47
N SER A 37 7.04 -4.87 -10.03
CA SER A 37 5.64 -5.00 -10.44
C SER A 37 4.64 -4.94 -9.28
N ASP A 38 5.11 -5.11 -8.04
CA ASP A 38 4.28 -5.13 -6.84
C ASP A 38 4.04 -3.74 -6.24
N LEU A 39 4.75 -2.75 -6.73
CA LEU A 39 4.68 -1.38 -6.27
C LEU A 39 3.26 -0.82 -6.45
N GLY A 40 2.66 -0.37 -5.35
CA GLY A 40 1.33 0.22 -5.34
C GLY A 40 0.17 -0.72 -5.66
N LYS A 41 0.36 -2.03 -5.72
CA LYS A 41 -0.73 -2.98 -6.00
C LYS A 41 -1.83 -2.94 -4.95
N LEU A 42 -3.07 -2.78 -5.41
CA LEU A 42 -4.30 -2.99 -4.62
C LEU A 42 -4.61 -4.49 -4.56
N SER A 43 -4.01 -5.20 -3.59
CA SER A 43 -4.07 -6.66 -3.54
C SER A 43 -5.38 -7.21 -2.96
N CYS A 44 -6.09 -6.43 -2.14
CA CYS A 44 -7.31 -6.87 -1.46
C CYS A 44 -8.57 -6.40 -2.21
N ASN A 45 -8.91 -5.13 -2.09
CA ASN A 45 -10.05 -4.50 -2.73
C ASN A 45 -9.58 -3.47 -3.76
N PRO A 46 -10.25 -3.35 -4.92
CA PRO A 46 -9.97 -2.31 -5.88
C PRO A 46 -10.61 -0.98 -5.44
N SER A 47 -10.33 -0.55 -4.21
CA SER A 47 -10.93 0.67 -3.67
C SER A 47 -10.03 1.36 -2.65
N ILE A 48 -10.12 2.69 -2.63
CA ILE A 48 -9.50 3.55 -1.63
C ILE A 48 -10.60 4.29 -0.88
N GLY A 49 -10.40 4.47 0.42
CA GLY A 49 -11.37 5.10 1.29
C GLY A 49 -12.33 4.11 1.95
N GLY A 50 -13.27 4.67 2.70
CA GLY A 50 -14.20 3.96 3.55
C GLY A 50 -14.26 4.55 4.95
N VAL A 51 -15.19 4.06 5.79
CA VAL A 51 -15.37 4.54 7.16
C VAL A 51 -14.07 4.39 7.97
N GLY A 52 -13.62 5.45 8.61
CA GLY A 52 -12.34 5.54 9.32
C GLY A 52 -11.12 5.65 8.41
N LYS A 53 -11.07 4.87 7.32
CA LYS A 53 -9.94 4.86 6.39
C LYS A 53 -9.78 6.21 5.67
N THR A 54 -10.87 6.80 5.18
CA THR A 54 -10.84 8.07 4.46
C THR A 54 -10.36 9.21 5.35
N HIS A 55 -10.76 9.23 6.62
CA HIS A 55 -10.34 10.27 7.56
C HIS A 55 -8.82 10.31 7.67
N ILE A 56 -8.19 9.16 7.91
CA ILE A 56 -6.73 9.05 7.99
C ILE A 56 -6.07 9.36 6.62
N ALA A 57 -6.65 8.85 5.52
CA ALA A 57 -6.12 9.09 4.18
C ALA A 57 -6.16 10.59 3.81
N SER A 58 -7.20 11.32 4.23
CA SER A 58 -7.33 12.76 4.03
C SER A 58 -6.28 13.55 4.81
N GLU A 59 -5.98 13.16 6.06
CA GLU A 59 -4.89 13.77 6.83
C GLU A 59 -3.54 13.54 6.16
N VAL A 60 -3.27 12.34 5.70
CA VAL A 60 -2.06 12.02 4.93
C VAL A 60 -1.98 12.83 3.64
N ASP A 61 -3.09 13.01 2.93
CA ASP A 61 -3.17 13.81 1.70
C ASP A 61 -2.79 15.28 1.94
N ILE A 62 -3.33 15.91 2.99
CA ILE A 62 -3.03 17.30 3.37
C ILE A 62 -1.53 17.45 3.73
N LEU A 63 -0.95 16.45 4.40
CA LEU A 63 0.48 16.42 4.70
C LEU A 63 1.36 16.13 3.47
N GLY A 64 0.76 16.01 2.30
CA GLY A 64 1.46 15.83 1.03
C GLY A 64 1.56 14.38 0.58
N GLY A 65 0.73 13.49 1.09
CA GLY A 65 0.62 12.11 0.63
C GLY A 65 0.19 11.97 -0.83
N VAL A 66 0.31 10.77 -1.36
CA VAL A 66 0.11 10.50 -2.79
C VAL A 66 -1.03 9.53 -3.08
N ILE A 67 -1.44 8.71 -2.10
CA ILE A 67 -2.47 7.68 -2.29
C ILE A 67 -3.78 8.27 -2.82
N CYS A 68 -4.26 9.36 -2.21
CA CYS A 68 -5.51 9.99 -2.61
C CYS A 68 -5.42 10.59 -4.01
N LYS A 69 -4.34 11.31 -4.33
CA LYS A 69 -4.11 11.92 -5.65
C LYS A 69 -4.01 10.89 -6.76
N ILE A 70 -3.28 9.80 -6.53
CA ILE A 70 -3.16 8.70 -7.49
C ILE A 70 -4.47 7.91 -7.57
N GLY A 71 -5.17 7.79 -6.44
CA GLY A 71 -6.50 7.20 -6.36
C GLY A 71 -7.48 7.92 -7.28
N ASP A 72 -7.58 9.23 -7.17
CA ASP A 72 -8.47 10.03 -8.02
C ASP A 72 -8.14 9.92 -9.51
N LYS A 73 -6.86 9.85 -9.87
CA LYS A 73 -6.43 9.63 -11.27
C LYS A 73 -6.81 8.27 -11.83
N SER A 74 -7.22 7.35 -10.97
CA SER A 74 -7.52 5.96 -11.32
C SER A 74 -8.91 5.53 -10.87
N ALA A 75 -9.70 6.45 -10.34
CA ALA A 75 -11.04 6.18 -9.84
C ALA A 75 -12.04 6.05 -11.00
N ILE A 76 -12.89 5.02 -10.88
CA ILE A 76 -13.98 4.74 -11.83
C ILE A 76 -15.37 4.99 -11.22
N HIS A 77 -15.44 5.11 -9.89
CA HIS A 77 -16.69 5.31 -9.18
C HIS A 77 -16.43 5.94 -7.81
N TYR A 78 -17.26 6.88 -7.39
CA TYR A 78 -17.22 7.53 -6.08
C TYR A 78 -18.52 7.33 -5.32
N ARG A 79 -18.39 7.17 -4.00
CA ARG A 79 -19.54 7.15 -3.08
C ARG A 79 -19.16 7.73 -1.73
N VAL A 80 -20.06 8.54 -1.18
CA VAL A 80 -19.98 8.96 0.21
C VAL A 80 -20.70 7.93 1.08
N LEU A 81 -19.99 7.34 2.02
CA LEU A 81 -20.54 6.37 2.96
C LEU A 81 -21.05 7.07 4.21
N ASN A 82 -22.02 6.44 4.88
CA ASN A 82 -22.60 6.90 6.14
C ASN A 82 -23.34 8.24 6.07
N LEU A 83 -23.90 8.62 4.94
CA LEU A 83 -24.67 9.88 4.81
C LEU A 83 -25.75 10.03 5.88
N SER A 84 -26.44 8.95 6.27
CA SER A 84 -27.49 8.95 7.28
C SER A 84 -26.97 9.08 8.73
N LYS A 85 -25.65 9.01 8.97
CA LYS A 85 -25.04 8.99 10.31
C LYS A 85 -24.41 10.34 10.71
N GLY A 86 -24.48 11.34 9.84
CA GLY A 86 -23.95 12.67 10.07
C GLY A 86 -22.53 12.90 9.57
N PRO A 87 -22.16 14.19 9.38
CA PRO A 87 -20.90 14.57 8.70
C PRO A 87 -19.62 14.03 9.34
N ALA A 88 -19.60 13.87 10.65
CA ALA A 88 -18.41 13.40 11.38
C ALA A 88 -17.95 11.99 10.98
N VAL A 89 -18.84 11.19 10.39
CA VAL A 89 -18.53 9.82 9.95
C VAL A 89 -18.71 9.62 8.44
N TRP A 90 -18.89 10.69 7.69
CA TRP A 90 -18.90 10.63 6.23
C TRP A 90 -17.51 10.24 5.72
N GLY A 91 -17.47 9.30 4.81
CA GLY A 91 -16.21 8.84 4.24
C GLY A 91 -16.35 8.64 2.73
N VAL A 92 -15.53 9.33 1.96
CA VAL A 92 -15.45 9.11 0.53
C VAL A 92 -14.82 7.76 0.25
N ARG A 93 -15.42 6.97 -0.61
CA ARG A 93 -14.86 5.73 -1.14
C ARG A 93 -14.84 5.81 -2.66
N ALA A 94 -13.67 5.57 -3.23
CA ALA A 94 -13.51 5.44 -4.67
C ALA A 94 -13.25 3.98 -5.04
N GLN A 95 -13.96 3.47 -6.05
CA GLN A 95 -13.57 2.25 -6.75
C GLN A 95 -12.48 2.62 -7.75
N ILE A 96 -11.48 1.76 -7.85
CA ILE A 96 -10.23 2.08 -8.53
C ILE A 96 -9.99 1.07 -9.65
N ASP A 97 -9.65 1.57 -10.83
CA ASP A 97 -8.98 0.76 -11.84
C ASP A 97 -7.59 0.36 -11.31
N ARG A 98 -7.44 -0.93 -11.00
CA ARG A 98 -6.25 -1.47 -10.32
C ARG A 98 -4.97 -1.34 -11.14
N ASP A 99 -5.09 -1.56 -12.44
CA ASP A 99 -3.94 -1.57 -13.34
C ASP A 99 -3.49 -0.14 -13.63
N LEU A 100 -4.45 0.76 -13.85
CA LEU A 100 -4.18 2.18 -14.01
C LEU A 100 -3.56 2.78 -12.73
N TYR A 101 -4.06 2.39 -11.55
CA TYR A 101 -3.52 2.84 -10.28
C TYR A 101 -2.06 2.38 -10.08
N ALA A 102 -1.79 1.10 -10.30
CA ALA A 102 -0.43 0.57 -10.19
C ALA A 102 0.52 1.27 -11.18
N LYS A 103 0.08 1.46 -12.43
CA LYS A 103 0.83 2.18 -13.46
C LYS A 103 1.13 3.64 -13.06
N ASN A 104 0.13 4.35 -12.56
CA ASN A 104 0.27 5.74 -12.12
C ASN A 104 1.21 5.84 -10.90
N MET A 105 1.12 4.90 -9.95
CA MET A 105 1.99 4.86 -8.79
C MET A 105 3.44 4.56 -9.17
N GLN A 106 3.66 3.59 -10.05
CA GLN A 106 4.98 3.28 -10.58
C GLN A 106 5.60 4.48 -11.31
N LYS A 107 4.79 5.18 -12.12
CA LYS A 107 5.23 6.42 -12.80
C LYS A 107 5.63 7.49 -11.78
N TYR A 108 4.83 7.65 -10.72
CA TYR A 108 5.14 8.61 -9.65
C TYR A 108 6.49 8.30 -8.99
N ILE A 109 6.71 7.07 -8.53
CA ILE A 109 7.96 6.68 -7.88
C ILE A 109 9.16 6.81 -8.83
N LYS A 110 9.01 6.42 -10.10
CA LYS A 110 10.09 6.58 -11.10
C LYS A 110 10.46 8.06 -11.37
N SER A 111 9.53 8.99 -11.16
CA SER A 111 9.80 10.44 -11.31
C SER A 111 10.30 11.12 -10.04
N SER A 112 10.31 10.42 -8.92
CA SER A 112 10.83 10.88 -7.63
C SER A 112 12.32 10.61 -7.49
N LYS A 113 12.94 11.11 -6.42
CA LYS A 113 14.33 10.82 -6.05
C LYS A 113 14.47 9.58 -5.17
N ILE A 114 13.37 8.84 -4.94
CA ILE A 114 13.37 7.60 -4.17
C ILE A 114 14.08 6.53 -4.97
N GLU A 115 15.11 5.94 -4.39
CA GLU A 115 15.82 4.81 -5.01
C GLU A 115 15.06 3.51 -4.78
N LEU A 116 14.60 2.89 -5.86
CA LEU A 116 13.84 1.65 -5.81
C LEU A 116 14.78 0.46 -5.96
N ILE A 117 14.87 -0.37 -4.92
CA ILE A 117 15.72 -1.57 -4.88
C ILE A 117 14.84 -2.82 -4.97
N GLU A 118 15.01 -3.59 -6.05
CA GLU A 118 14.34 -4.89 -6.19
C GLU A 118 15.14 -5.97 -5.48
N ASP A 119 14.76 -6.25 -4.23
CA ASP A 119 15.41 -7.27 -3.42
C ASP A 119 14.51 -7.65 -2.22
N GLU A 120 14.89 -8.71 -1.51
CA GLU A 120 14.30 -9.10 -0.24
C GLU A 120 15.23 -8.77 0.93
N ALA A 121 14.77 -7.90 1.82
CA ALA A 121 15.45 -7.66 3.09
C ALA A 121 15.24 -8.85 4.03
N ILE A 122 16.35 -9.44 4.49
CA ILE A 122 16.35 -10.64 5.34
C ILE A 122 16.70 -10.35 6.79
N ASN A 123 17.40 -9.24 7.06
CA ASN A 123 17.81 -8.88 8.42
C ASN A 123 17.98 -7.37 8.58
N ILE A 124 17.87 -6.89 9.83
CA ILE A 124 18.18 -5.51 10.21
C ILE A 124 19.51 -5.51 10.96
N LEU A 125 20.46 -4.74 10.46
CA LEU A 125 21.81 -4.65 11.00
C LEU A 125 21.84 -3.67 12.18
N LYS A 126 22.42 -4.14 13.30
CA LYS A 126 22.61 -3.34 14.54
C LYS A 126 24.06 -3.35 14.97
N LYS A 127 24.51 -2.22 15.50
CA LYS A 127 25.80 -2.09 16.19
C LYS A 127 25.59 -1.20 17.41
N ASN A 128 26.04 -1.64 18.59
CA ASN A 128 25.88 -0.89 19.85
C ASN A 128 24.42 -0.42 20.08
N ASN A 129 23.46 -1.30 19.87
CA ASN A 129 22.01 -1.07 19.98
C ASN A 129 21.43 0.01 19.05
N LYS A 130 22.19 0.45 18.04
CA LYS A 130 21.75 1.39 16.99
C LYS A 130 21.59 0.66 15.67
N ILE A 131 20.57 1.03 14.91
CA ILE A 131 20.40 0.55 13.52
C ILE A 131 21.53 1.13 12.67
N ILE A 132 22.12 0.30 11.82
CA ILE A 132 23.17 0.68 10.87
C ILE A 132 22.83 0.32 9.42
N GLY A 133 21.71 -0.33 9.18
CA GLY A 133 21.23 -0.71 7.84
C GLY A 133 20.43 -1.98 7.81
N VAL A 134 20.34 -2.57 6.62
CA VAL A 134 19.63 -3.81 6.34
C VAL A 134 20.57 -4.79 5.62
N ASP A 135 20.25 -6.08 5.70
CA ASP A 135 20.87 -7.14 4.91
C ASP A 135 19.84 -7.68 3.92
N CYS A 136 20.21 -7.71 2.65
CA CYS A 136 19.36 -8.15 1.54
C CYS A 136 19.96 -9.39 0.88
N ILE A 137 19.16 -10.16 0.15
CA ILE A 137 19.59 -11.42 -0.47
C ILE A 137 20.67 -11.16 -1.52
N ASN A 138 20.44 -10.24 -2.44
CA ASN A 138 21.32 -10.00 -3.60
C ASN A 138 22.26 -8.82 -3.38
N ALA A 139 21.74 -7.68 -2.94
CA ALA A 139 22.52 -6.47 -2.71
C ALA A 139 23.40 -6.53 -1.44
N GLY A 140 23.21 -7.57 -0.60
CA GLY A 140 23.93 -7.70 0.65
C GLY A 140 23.62 -6.56 1.63
N LYS A 141 24.65 -6.04 2.28
CA LYS A 141 24.51 -5.05 3.36
C LYS A 141 24.40 -3.63 2.80
N ILE A 142 23.26 -2.98 3.05
CA ILE A 142 22.99 -1.59 2.68
C ILE A 142 22.95 -0.75 3.97
N LYS A 143 23.72 0.34 4.01
CA LYS A 143 23.80 1.20 5.20
C LYS A 143 22.66 2.19 5.28
N SER A 144 22.11 2.38 6.49
CA SER A 144 21.09 3.40 6.76
C SER A 144 21.05 3.77 8.23
N LYS A 145 20.66 5.02 8.54
CA LYS A 145 20.44 5.49 9.89
C LYS A 145 19.09 5.05 10.46
N VAL A 146 18.07 4.91 9.59
CA VAL A 146 16.70 4.57 9.95
C VAL A 146 16.18 3.49 9.02
N VAL A 147 15.41 2.55 9.58
CA VAL A 147 14.70 1.52 8.81
C VAL A 147 13.22 1.56 9.18
N ILE A 148 12.36 1.68 8.18
CA ILE A 148 10.90 1.68 8.32
C ILE A 148 10.36 0.36 7.75
N LEU A 149 9.62 -0.39 8.57
CA LEU A 149 9.02 -1.66 8.19
C LEU A 149 7.56 -1.47 7.78
N THR A 150 7.26 -1.77 6.53
CA THR A 150 5.90 -1.70 5.95
C THR A 150 5.57 -2.97 5.16
N THR A 151 5.93 -4.11 5.72
CA THR A 151 5.92 -5.43 5.07
C THR A 151 4.51 -6.00 4.81
N GLY A 152 3.46 -5.35 5.31
CA GLY A 152 2.07 -5.75 5.09
C GLY A 152 1.81 -7.20 5.49
N THR A 153 1.22 -7.98 4.59
CA THR A 153 0.88 -9.40 4.82
C THR A 153 2.02 -10.37 4.55
N PHE A 154 3.22 -9.89 4.20
CA PHE A 154 4.33 -10.75 3.78
C PHE A 154 5.13 -11.34 4.93
N LEU A 155 5.18 -10.66 6.08
CA LEU A 155 6.01 -11.08 7.22
C LEU A 155 5.49 -12.40 7.82
N ASN A 156 6.16 -13.51 7.50
CA ASN A 156 5.72 -14.87 7.82
C ASN A 156 4.25 -15.12 7.44
N GLY A 157 3.83 -14.58 6.28
CA GLY A 157 2.46 -14.58 5.81
C GLY A 157 1.94 -15.99 5.52
N LYS A 158 0.63 -16.19 5.73
CA LYS A 158 -0.10 -17.38 5.32
C LYS A 158 -1.39 -16.97 4.63
N ILE A 159 -1.69 -17.60 3.51
CA ILE A 159 -2.95 -17.44 2.79
C ILE A 159 -3.80 -18.69 2.97
N TYR A 160 -5.10 -18.48 3.06
CA TYR A 160 -6.10 -19.52 3.23
C TYR A 160 -7.02 -19.51 2.01
N PHE A 161 -7.19 -20.66 1.40
CA PHE A 161 -8.09 -20.88 0.29
C PHE A 161 -8.94 -22.11 0.54
N GLY A 162 -10.15 -21.92 1.03
CA GLY A 162 -10.93 -22.99 1.61
C GLY A 162 -10.18 -23.64 2.78
N ASN A 163 -9.95 -24.95 2.69
CA ASN A 163 -9.19 -25.72 3.69
C ASN A 163 -7.67 -25.73 3.43
N GLU A 164 -7.22 -25.19 2.29
CA GLU A 164 -5.80 -25.14 1.98
C GLU A 164 -5.13 -23.96 2.68
N VAL A 165 -3.93 -24.20 3.22
CA VAL A 165 -3.06 -23.18 3.82
C VAL A 165 -1.73 -23.17 3.08
N LYS A 166 -1.36 -21.99 2.55
CA LYS A 166 -0.07 -21.79 1.86
C LYS A 166 0.75 -20.70 2.53
N GLU A 167 2.04 -20.94 2.67
CA GLU A 167 2.97 -19.91 3.17
C GLU A 167 3.27 -18.91 2.07
N ALA A 168 2.58 -17.77 2.11
CA ALA A 168 2.69 -16.71 1.11
C ALA A 168 2.27 -15.36 1.71
N GLY A 169 2.81 -14.28 1.17
CA GLY A 169 2.34 -12.92 1.48
C GLY A 169 1.03 -12.60 0.77
N ARG A 170 0.88 -13.12 -0.44
CA ARG A 170 -0.33 -13.16 -1.27
C ARG A 170 -0.19 -14.25 -2.34
N ILE A 171 -1.25 -14.52 -3.09
CA ILE A 171 -1.22 -15.50 -4.19
C ILE A 171 -0.10 -15.13 -5.19
N GLY A 172 0.77 -16.11 -5.47
CA GLY A 172 1.90 -15.96 -6.39
C GLY A 172 3.17 -15.32 -5.78
N ASN A 173 3.18 -14.93 -4.50
CA ASN A 173 4.33 -14.31 -3.86
C ASN A 173 4.71 -14.99 -2.55
N SER A 174 5.98 -15.35 -2.40
CA SER A 174 6.52 -15.95 -1.17
C SER A 174 6.40 -15.02 0.04
N SER A 175 6.28 -15.60 1.23
CA SER A 175 6.37 -14.86 2.50
C SER A 175 7.83 -14.51 2.85
N SER A 176 8.02 -13.44 3.64
CA SER A 176 9.35 -13.05 4.18
C SER A 176 9.58 -13.72 5.52
N LYS A 177 10.28 -14.85 5.51
CA LYS A 177 10.52 -15.68 6.71
C LYS A 177 11.70 -15.19 7.54
N GLU A 178 12.82 -14.84 6.91
CA GLU A 178 14.03 -14.47 7.64
C GLU A 178 13.85 -13.15 8.40
N LEU A 179 13.31 -12.13 7.76
CA LEU A 179 12.97 -10.88 8.42
C LEU A 179 11.97 -11.09 9.57
N ALA A 180 11.02 -12.03 9.39
CA ALA A 180 10.07 -12.39 10.45
C ALA A 180 10.76 -13.01 11.67
N LYS A 181 11.78 -13.85 11.49
CA LYS A 181 12.58 -14.41 12.59
C LYS A 181 13.25 -13.29 13.39
N PHE A 182 13.85 -12.30 12.70
CA PHE A 182 14.42 -11.13 13.35
C PHE A 182 13.40 -10.37 14.20
N ILE A 183 12.23 -10.09 13.63
CA ILE A 183 11.16 -9.35 14.33
C ILE A 183 10.66 -10.14 15.55
N ASN A 184 10.36 -11.43 15.41
CA ASN A 184 9.88 -12.28 16.51
C ASN A 184 10.90 -12.42 17.65
N LYS A 185 12.21 -12.35 17.34
CA LYS A 185 13.27 -12.39 18.34
C LYS A 185 13.36 -11.09 19.17
N ASN A 186 13.02 -9.95 18.55
CA ASN A 186 13.22 -8.63 19.16
C ASN A 186 11.93 -8.00 19.68
N PHE A 187 10.75 -8.44 19.24
CA PHE A 187 9.46 -7.86 19.58
C PHE A 187 8.43 -8.95 19.86
N LYS A 188 7.50 -8.67 20.77
CA LYS A 188 6.32 -9.52 20.98
C LYS A 188 5.38 -9.29 19.80
N THR A 189 5.04 -10.36 19.09
CA THR A 189 4.17 -10.31 17.90
C THR A 189 2.93 -11.14 18.10
N MET A 190 1.87 -10.81 17.37
CA MET A 190 0.64 -11.60 17.26
C MET A 190 0.22 -11.70 15.79
N ARG A 191 -0.58 -12.71 15.50
CA ARG A 191 -1.14 -12.88 14.15
C ARG A 191 -2.52 -12.28 14.06
N LEU A 192 -2.76 -11.54 13.01
CA LEU A 192 -4.07 -11.03 12.63
C LEU A 192 -4.52 -11.68 11.32
N LYS A 193 -5.84 -11.83 11.16
CA LYS A 193 -6.47 -12.31 9.93
C LYS A 193 -7.20 -11.18 9.24
N THR A 194 -7.05 -11.09 7.92
CA THR A 194 -7.90 -10.28 7.08
C THR A 194 -8.63 -11.16 6.07
N GLY A 195 -9.83 -10.78 5.65
CA GLY A 195 -10.59 -11.45 4.62
C GLY A 195 -10.63 -10.64 3.34
N THR A 196 -10.67 -11.32 2.19
CA THR A 196 -11.00 -10.73 0.89
C THR A 196 -12.47 -11.01 0.58
N PRO A 197 -13.24 -10.04 0.05
CA PRO A 197 -14.58 -10.33 -0.44
C PRO A 197 -14.51 -11.34 -1.59
N PRO A 198 -15.55 -12.19 -1.75
CA PRO A 198 -15.61 -13.14 -2.85
C PRO A 198 -15.59 -12.40 -4.19
N ARG A 199 -15.02 -13.04 -5.18
CA ARG A 199 -15.09 -12.60 -6.58
C ARG A 199 -15.99 -13.56 -7.32
N ILE A 200 -16.96 -12.99 -8.01
CA ILE A 200 -17.92 -13.75 -8.80
C ILE A 200 -17.67 -13.49 -10.29
N TYR A 201 -18.04 -14.46 -11.11
CA TYR A 201 -18.00 -14.29 -12.56
C TYR A 201 -19.09 -13.30 -13.00
N THR A 202 -18.73 -12.32 -13.81
CA THR A 202 -19.66 -11.31 -14.32
C THR A 202 -20.89 -11.95 -14.98
N GLN A 203 -20.68 -13.05 -15.72
CA GLN A 203 -21.74 -13.79 -16.40
C GLN A 203 -22.73 -14.49 -15.45
N SER A 204 -22.37 -14.68 -14.17
CA SER A 204 -23.26 -15.29 -13.15
C SER A 204 -24.10 -14.27 -12.38
N ILE A 205 -23.98 -13.00 -12.72
CA ILE A 205 -24.72 -11.90 -12.07
C ILE A 205 -26.04 -11.72 -12.80
N ASP A 206 -27.15 -11.82 -12.09
CA ASP A 206 -28.47 -11.44 -12.57
C ASP A 206 -28.65 -9.93 -12.37
N TYR A 207 -28.42 -9.17 -13.43
CA TYR A 207 -28.51 -7.71 -13.39
C TYR A 207 -29.96 -7.19 -13.31
N ASP A 208 -30.95 -8.00 -13.70
CA ASP A 208 -32.35 -7.58 -13.75
C ASP A 208 -32.97 -7.41 -12.35
N ILE A 209 -32.39 -8.09 -11.37
CA ILE A 209 -32.83 -7.99 -9.95
C ILE A 209 -32.00 -7.02 -9.10
N LEU A 210 -31.03 -6.33 -9.70
CA LEU A 210 -30.12 -5.43 -9.00
C LEU A 210 -30.42 -3.97 -9.26
N ASP A 211 -30.38 -3.17 -8.19
CA ASP A 211 -30.49 -1.72 -8.32
C ASP A 211 -29.13 -1.12 -8.74
N PRO A 212 -29.05 -0.34 -9.81
CA PRO A 212 -27.83 0.32 -10.21
C PRO A 212 -27.45 1.41 -9.20
N GLN A 213 -26.15 1.46 -8.85
CA GLN A 213 -25.60 2.52 -8.00
C GLN A 213 -24.63 3.37 -8.84
N PRO A 214 -25.08 4.45 -9.46
CA PRO A 214 -24.22 5.33 -10.23
C PRO A 214 -23.21 6.05 -9.33
N SER A 215 -22.11 6.48 -9.92
CA SER A 215 -21.11 7.30 -9.25
C SER A 215 -21.74 8.66 -8.84
N GLU A 216 -21.35 9.12 -7.66
CA GLU A 216 -21.70 10.48 -7.24
C GLU A 216 -20.82 11.49 -7.99
N ASN A 217 -21.47 12.39 -8.76
CA ASN A 217 -20.78 13.39 -9.60
C ASN A 217 -20.69 14.78 -8.94
N ASN A 218 -20.67 14.85 -7.61
CA ASN A 218 -20.79 16.07 -6.85
C ASN A 218 -19.47 16.83 -6.64
N GLY A 219 -18.45 16.56 -7.46
CA GLY A 219 -17.11 17.13 -7.26
C GLY A 219 -16.40 16.61 -6.01
N ILE A 220 -16.82 15.46 -5.48
CA ILE A 220 -16.25 14.81 -4.30
C ILE A 220 -15.12 13.89 -4.75
N PHE A 221 -13.92 14.13 -4.23
CA PHE A 221 -12.72 13.37 -4.52
C PHE A 221 -12.07 12.85 -3.24
N LEU A 222 -11.10 11.92 -3.37
CA LEU A 222 -10.30 11.44 -2.25
C LEU A 222 -9.32 12.51 -1.76
N SER A 223 -8.73 13.25 -2.69
CA SER A 223 -7.75 14.30 -2.41
C SER A 223 -8.38 15.68 -2.44
N TYR A 224 -8.04 16.50 -1.45
CA TYR A 224 -8.39 17.92 -1.41
C TYR A 224 -7.81 18.73 -2.57
N PHE A 225 -6.77 18.21 -3.21
CA PHE A 225 -6.07 18.88 -4.32
C PHE A 225 -6.60 18.49 -5.70
N THR A 226 -7.49 17.49 -5.78
CA THR A 226 -8.12 17.07 -7.03
C THR A 226 -9.27 17.99 -7.38
N LYS A 227 -9.24 18.62 -8.55
CA LYS A 227 -10.29 19.52 -9.04
C LYS A 227 -11.25 18.85 -10.02
N GLN A 228 -10.77 17.79 -10.70
CA GLN A 228 -11.58 17.04 -11.68
C GLN A 228 -11.04 15.60 -11.81
N ASN A 229 -11.93 14.66 -12.07
CA ASN A 229 -11.53 13.31 -12.42
C ASN A 229 -10.99 13.31 -13.86
N THR A 230 -9.76 12.82 -14.05
CA THR A 230 -9.12 12.70 -15.36
C THR A 230 -9.31 11.31 -15.99
N ASN A 231 -9.86 10.37 -15.24
CA ASN A 231 -10.20 9.05 -15.77
C ASN A 231 -11.55 9.16 -16.51
N LYS A 232 -11.55 8.80 -17.78
CA LYS A 232 -12.73 8.88 -18.68
C LYS A 232 -13.43 7.54 -18.86
N ASN A 233 -13.14 6.55 -18.02
CA ASN A 233 -13.78 5.21 -18.09
C ASN A 233 -15.16 5.19 -17.44
#